data_9b7afc08cd6efcfdf8d6223c7c392c04
#
_entry.id   9b7afc08cd6efcfdf8d6223c7c392c04
#
_cell.length_a   1.000
_cell.length_b   1.000
_cell.length_c   1.000
_cell.angle_alpha   90.00
_cell.angle_beta   90.00
_cell.angle_gamma   90.00
#
_symmetry.space_group_name_H-M   'P 1'
#
loop_
_entity.id
_entity.type
_entity.pdbx_description
1 polymer ?
#
loop_
_entity_poly.entity_id
_entity_poly.type
_entity_poly.pdbx_seq_one_letter_code
_entity_poly.pdbx_strand_id
1 'polypeptide(L)'
;DYTLYLEPPTGKIAERIVSYYLRDKDLAEDVLISDIVKAMPKVSCATLETVMNLAALNSTYQGHEHIYKDDVTDALLQVVYKLSKTDKSLDLTECQKIALHEAAHAVVGEILNSDSIGIVTIRGNQSCIGGFENGCSTYLKNEEELLNDITKTLAGKAGVSLIYGMMDVNASGDIQNANRLLDVWMTSLAGAGFSEVESADNRMSETRLFSSEAIKAAKMEELYRRAYKILYDNRDFLLAVQKELLEHETLLNSDLAKIRESCT
;
A
#
# COMPACT_ATOMS: atom_id res chain seq x y z
N ASP A 1 24.14 33.59 -2.35
CA ASP A 1 22.76 33.12 -2.41
C ASP A 1 22.66 31.81 -1.62
N TYR A 2 21.67 31.70 -0.74
CA TYR A 2 21.39 30.47 0.01
C TYR A 2 20.15 29.79 -0.57
N THR A 3 20.26 28.50 -0.89
CA THR A 3 19.13 27.70 -1.30
C THR A 3 18.67 26.85 -0.10
N LEU A 4 17.43 27.03 0.32
CA LEU A 4 16.83 26.26 1.39
C LEU A 4 15.89 25.21 0.77
N TYR A 5 16.14 23.93 1.04
CA TYR A 5 15.28 22.84 0.63
C TYR A 5 14.34 22.48 1.78
N LEU A 6 13.03 22.52 1.53
CA LEU A 6 12.00 22.08 2.46
C LEU A 6 11.46 20.72 1.98
N GLU A 7 11.69 19.70 2.77
CA GLU A 7 11.14 18.37 2.51
C GLU A 7 9.67 18.29 2.97
N PRO A 8 8.86 17.40 2.36
CA PRO A 8 7.50 17.11 2.84
C PRO A 8 7.53 16.67 4.31
N PRO A 9 6.55 17.08 5.12
CA PRO A 9 6.48 16.70 6.52
C PRO A 9 6.19 15.21 6.67
N THR A 10 6.77 14.58 7.69
CA THR A 10 6.59 13.16 8.01
C THR A 10 6.34 12.95 9.51
N GLY A 11 5.69 11.84 9.86
CA GLY A 11 5.48 11.42 11.24
C GLY A 11 4.86 12.52 12.11
N LYS A 12 5.43 12.76 13.30
CA LYS A 12 4.93 13.75 14.26
C LYS A 12 4.84 15.17 13.74
N ILE A 13 5.65 15.54 12.75
CA ILE A 13 5.58 16.88 12.15
C ILE A 13 4.30 16.98 11.31
N ALA A 14 4.00 15.96 10.51
CA ALA A 14 2.77 15.90 9.72
C ALA A 14 1.53 15.87 10.64
N GLU A 15 1.55 15.12 11.75
CA GLU A 15 0.46 15.11 12.74
C GLU A 15 0.18 16.50 13.32
N ARG A 16 1.22 17.25 13.67
CA ARG A 16 1.08 18.62 14.17
C ARG A 16 0.49 19.57 13.13
N ILE A 17 0.86 19.41 11.87
CA ILE A 17 0.34 20.22 10.77
C ILE A 17 -1.14 19.88 10.51
N VAL A 18 -1.50 18.59 10.46
CA VAL A 18 -2.91 18.15 10.33
C VAL A 18 -3.73 18.66 11.51
N SER A 19 -3.24 18.52 12.76
CA SER A 19 -3.92 19.06 13.95
C SER A 19 -4.12 20.57 13.86
N TYR A 20 -3.17 21.31 13.30
CA TYR A 20 -3.30 22.76 13.09
C TYR A 20 -4.42 23.11 12.12
N TYR A 21 -4.55 22.39 10.99
CA TYR A 21 -5.61 22.62 10.02
C TYR A 21 -7.00 22.17 10.50
N LEU A 22 -7.04 21.26 11.48
CA LEU A 22 -8.28 20.74 12.07
C LEU A 22 -8.72 21.47 13.35
N ARG A 23 -7.92 22.38 13.92
CA ARG A 23 -8.14 22.99 15.24
C ARG A 23 -9.49 23.72 15.40
N ASP A 24 -10.00 24.31 14.30
CA ASP A 24 -11.25 25.08 14.29
C ASP A 24 -12.39 24.27 13.61
N LYS A 25 -12.24 22.96 13.49
CA LYS A 25 -13.19 22.05 12.87
C LYS A 25 -13.71 21.05 13.91
N ASP A 26 -14.97 20.73 13.81
CA ASP A 26 -15.61 19.78 14.71
C ASP A 26 -15.46 18.36 14.15
N LEU A 27 -14.73 17.50 14.87
CA LEU A 27 -14.37 16.15 14.45
C LEU A 27 -15.18 15.12 15.24
N ALA A 28 -15.67 14.10 14.55
CA ALA A 28 -16.21 12.91 15.18
C ALA A 28 -15.11 12.08 15.86
N GLU A 29 -15.49 11.23 16.81
CA GLU A 29 -14.54 10.39 17.58
C GLU A 29 -13.81 9.34 16.73
N ASP A 30 -14.36 9.02 15.56
CA ASP A 30 -13.80 8.04 14.61
C ASP A 30 -12.65 8.60 13.75
N VAL A 31 -12.39 9.92 13.81
CA VAL A 31 -11.31 10.57 13.06
C VAL A 31 -10.00 10.53 13.83
N LEU A 32 -9.08 9.69 13.40
CA LEU A 32 -7.75 9.58 13.98
C LEU A 32 -6.71 10.31 13.12
N ILE A 33 -6.02 11.31 13.70
CA ILE A 33 -4.98 12.07 12.99
C ILE A 33 -3.83 11.18 12.53
N SER A 34 -3.49 10.16 13.32
CA SER A 34 -2.47 9.17 12.97
C SER A 34 -2.79 8.42 11.68
N ASP A 35 -4.06 8.05 11.48
CA ASP A 35 -4.51 7.36 10.26
C ASP A 35 -4.42 8.27 9.04
N ILE A 36 -4.83 9.52 9.21
CA ILE A 36 -4.73 10.53 8.15
C ILE A 36 -3.28 10.69 7.67
N VAL A 37 -2.34 10.80 8.62
CA VAL A 37 -0.92 10.97 8.30
C VAL A 37 -0.31 9.72 7.67
N LYS A 38 -0.66 8.53 8.17
CA LYS A 38 -0.19 7.27 7.61
C LYS A 38 -0.71 7.02 6.20
N ALA A 39 -1.95 7.43 5.91
CA ALA A 39 -2.54 7.33 4.58
C ALA A 39 -1.97 8.38 3.59
N MET A 40 -1.22 9.37 4.05
CA MET A 40 -0.66 10.45 3.22
C MET A 40 0.87 10.59 3.39
N PRO A 41 1.69 9.57 3.09
CA PRO A 41 3.13 9.67 3.23
C PRO A 41 3.71 10.67 2.23
N LYS A 42 4.63 11.54 2.72
CA LYS A 42 5.42 12.48 1.88
C LYS A 42 4.61 13.47 1.05
N VAL A 43 3.41 13.84 1.46
CA VAL A 43 2.65 14.92 0.81
C VAL A 43 3.07 16.30 1.33
N SER A 44 2.89 17.34 0.50
CA SER A 44 3.18 18.72 0.89
C SER A 44 2.19 19.24 1.94
N CYS A 45 2.59 20.29 2.70
CA CYS A 45 1.69 20.97 3.63
C CYS A 45 0.43 21.49 2.92
N ALA A 46 0.55 22.00 1.68
CA ALA A 46 -0.58 22.47 0.89
C ALA A 46 -1.56 21.33 0.54
N THR A 47 -1.03 20.14 0.27
CA THR A 47 -1.88 18.96 0.04
C THR A 47 -2.61 18.55 1.32
N LEU A 48 -1.93 18.55 2.48
CA LEU A 48 -2.57 18.29 3.77
C LEU A 48 -3.71 19.28 4.03
N GLU A 49 -3.47 20.57 3.84
CA GLU A 49 -4.48 21.61 3.96
C GLU A 49 -5.68 21.37 3.04
N THR A 50 -5.41 21.06 1.76
CA THR A 50 -6.46 20.81 0.77
C THR A 50 -7.35 19.64 1.17
N VAL A 51 -6.76 18.53 1.66
CA VAL A 51 -7.53 17.37 2.13
C VAL A 51 -8.41 17.75 3.31
N MET A 52 -7.87 18.47 4.31
CA MET A 52 -8.65 18.86 5.51
C MET A 52 -9.78 19.84 5.19
N ASN A 53 -9.56 20.74 4.25
CA ASN A 53 -10.60 21.66 3.80
C ASN A 53 -11.68 20.93 2.98
N LEU A 54 -11.27 20.00 2.10
CA LEU A 54 -12.24 19.21 1.32
C LEU A 54 -13.04 18.26 2.22
N ALA A 55 -12.45 17.67 3.26
CA ALA A 55 -13.18 16.86 4.24
C ALA A 55 -14.29 17.68 4.93
N ALA A 56 -13.99 18.93 5.34
CA ALA A 56 -14.99 19.84 5.93
C ALA A 56 -16.11 20.21 4.93
N LEU A 57 -15.76 20.40 3.64
CA LEU A 57 -16.75 20.64 2.59
C LEU A 57 -17.64 19.41 2.36
N ASN A 58 -17.05 18.21 2.32
CA ASN A 58 -17.77 16.94 2.18
C ASN A 58 -18.79 16.77 3.31
N SER A 59 -18.36 16.96 4.57
CA SER A 59 -19.22 16.91 5.75
C SER A 59 -20.41 17.88 5.63
N THR A 60 -20.12 19.14 5.30
CA THR A 60 -21.15 20.16 5.12
C THR A 60 -22.13 19.80 3.99
N TYR A 61 -21.60 19.31 2.87
CA TYR A 61 -22.42 18.93 1.71
C TYR A 61 -23.35 17.75 2.00
N GLN A 62 -22.90 16.83 2.85
CA GLN A 62 -23.69 15.67 3.28
C GLN A 62 -24.65 15.99 4.45
N GLY A 63 -24.55 17.20 5.03
CA GLY A 63 -25.38 17.63 6.16
C GLY A 63 -24.96 16.99 7.48
N HIS A 64 -23.70 16.60 7.62
CA HIS A 64 -23.14 16.04 8.84
C HIS A 64 -22.93 17.16 9.89
N GLU A 65 -23.16 16.86 11.16
CA GLU A 65 -22.88 17.78 12.28
C GLU A 65 -21.38 17.87 12.59
N HIS A 66 -20.64 16.77 12.36
CA HIS A 66 -19.19 16.66 12.57
C HIS A 66 -18.51 16.17 11.29
N ILE A 67 -17.21 16.32 11.20
CA ILE A 67 -16.41 15.68 10.14
C ILE A 67 -16.18 14.24 10.58
N TYR A 68 -16.75 13.29 9.84
CA TYR A 68 -16.56 11.86 10.06
C TYR A 68 -15.37 11.31 9.28
N LYS A 69 -14.94 10.12 9.66
CA LYS A 69 -13.86 9.40 9.00
C LYS A 69 -14.08 9.26 7.48
N ASP A 70 -15.32 8.98 7.06
CA ASP A 70 -15.65 8.83 5.65
C ASP A 70 -15.47 10.13 4.85
N ASP A 71 -15.79 11.29 5.45
CA ASP A 71 -15.57 12.60 4.81
C ASP A 71 -14.08 12.85 4.55
N VAL A 72 -13.22 12.47 5.51
CA VAL A 72 -11.78 12.58 5.40
C VAL A 72 -11.23 11.58 4.39
N THR A 73 -11.70 10.34 4.43
CA THR A 73 -11.27 9.27 3.53
C THR A 73 -11.61 9.61 2.07
N ASP A 74 -12.83 10.10 1.81
CA ASP A 74 -13.24 10.55 0.48
C ASP A 74 -12.38 11.71 -0.03
N ALA A 75 -12.11 12.70 0.83
CA ALA A 75 -11.24 13.83 0.48
C ALA A 75 -9.80 13.38 0.17
N LEU A 76 -9.27 12.47 0.97
CA LEU A 76 -7.94 11.91 0.81
C LEU A 76 -7.81 11.14 -0.51
N LEU A 77 -8.74 10.23 -0.80
CA LEU A 77 -8.77 9.46 -2.04
C LEU A 77 -8.86 10.37 -3.26
N GLN A 78 -9.69 11.41 -3.20
CA GLN A 78 -9.85 12.35 -4.30
C GLN A 78 -8.60 13.22 -4.53
N VAL A 79 -8.01 13.78 -3.47
CA VAL A 79 -6.91 14.75 -3.59
C VAL A 79 -5.57 14.07 -3.81
N VAL A 80 -5.26 13.04 -3.01
CA VAL A 80 -3.95 12.39 -3.02
C VAL A 80 -3.87 11.32 -4.11
N TYR A 81 -4.85 10.41 -4.14
CA TYR A 81 -4.83 9.25 -5.02
C TYR A 81 -5.56 9.43 -6.35
N LYS A 82 -6.33 10.54 -6.50
CA LYS A 82 -7.13 10.82 -7.71
C LYS A 82 -8.14 9.71 -8.01
N LEU A 83 -8.64 9.06 -6.95
CA LEU A 83 -9.64 8.01 -7.03
C LEU A 83 -11.05 8.59 -6.80
N SER A 84 -12.02 8.12 -7.55
CA SER A 84 -13.44 8.41 -7.37
C SER A 84 -14.14 7.25 -6.65
N LYS A 85 -15.37 7.47 -6.20
CA LYS A 85 -16.24 6.35 -5.76
C LYS A 85 -16.35 5.35 -6.90
N THR A 86 -16.20 4.08 -6.58
CA THR A 86 -16.25 2.98 -7.57
C THR A 86 -17.57 3.05 -8.34
N ASP A 87 -17.46 3.09 -9.66
CA ASP A 87 -18.65 2.98 -10.50
C ASP A 87 -19.22 1.56 -10.31
N LYS A 88 -20.45 1.44 -9.82
CA LYS A 88 -21.09 0.15 -9.45
C LYS A 88 -21.32 -0.80 -10.64
N SER A 89 -20.64 -0.58 -11.74
CA SER A 89 -20.73 -1.42 -12.95
C SER A 89 -19.89 -2.71 -12.89
N LEU A 90 -19.03 -2.88 -11.86
CA LEU A 90 -18.25 -4.11 -11.69
C LEU A 90 -19.16 -5.25 -11.22
N ASP A 91 -18.94 -6.44 -11.78
CA ASP A 91 -19.61 -7.66 -11.31
C ASP A 91 -19.14 -7.96 -9.86
N LEU A 92 -20.07 -8.47 -9.05
CA LEU A 92 -19.81 -8.85 -7.65
C LEU A 92 -18.58 -9.79 -7.53
N THR A 93 -18.43 -10.69 -8.49
CA THR A 93 -17.30 -11.64 -8.52
C THR A 93 -15.97 -10.93 -8.77
N GLU A 94 -15.95 -9.90 -9.60
CA GLU A 94 -14.77 -9.08 -9.85
C GLU A 94 -14.41 -8.25 -8.62
N CYS A 95 -15.40 -7.61 -7.98
CA CYS A 95 -15.20 -6.88 -6.72
C CYS A 95 -14.61 -7.78 -5.63
N GLN A 96 -15.11 -9.03 -5.49
CA GLN A 96 -14.59 -10.00 -4.52
C GLN A 96 -13.13 -10.37 -4.78
N LYS A 97 -12.73 -10.53 -6.03
CA LYS A 97 -11.33 -10.83 -6.38
C LYS A 97 -10.42 -9.64 -6.13
N ILE A 98 -10.86 -8.43 -6.48
CA ILE A 98 -10.09 -7.20 -6.21
C ILE A 98 -9.94 -7.01 -4.70
N ALA A 99 -11.02 -7.14 -3.93
CA ALA A 99 -10.95 -7.01 -2.48
C ALA A 99 -10.02 -8.05 -1.84
N LEU A 100 -10.01 -9.28 -2.35
CA LEU A 100 -9.09 -10.32 -1.89
C LEU A 100 -7.63 -9.99 -2.24
N HIS A 101 -7.40 -9.47 -3.44
CA HIS A 101 -6.07 -9.06 -3.90
C HIS A 101 -5.49 -7.95 -2.99
N GLU A 102 -6.23 -6.89 -2.77
CA GLU A 102 -5.81 -5.77 -1.91
C GLU A 102 -5.71 -6.18 -0.42
N ALA A 103 -6.64 -7.02 0.06
CA ALA A 103 -6.57 -7.60 1.40
C ALA A 103 -5.29 -8.41 1.60
N ALA A 104 -4.85 -9.16 0.59
CA ALA A 104 -3.63 -9.96 0.68
C ALA A 104 -2.37 -9.08 0.81
N HIS A 105 -2.30 -7.96 0.07
CA HIS A 105 -1.23 -6.97 0.25
C HIS A 105 -1.21 -6.40 1.67
N ALA A 106 -2.38 -6.01 2.17
CA ALA A 106 -2.52 -5.45 3.51
C ALA A 106 -2.11 -6.44 4.61
N VAL A 107 -2.60 -7.68 4.54
CA VAL A 107 -2.31 -8.73 5.54
C VAL A 107 -0.81 -9.07 5.56
N VAL A 108 -0.19 -9.29 4.39
CA VAL A 108 1.25 -9.58 4.35
C VAL A 108 2.06 -8.38 4.84
N GLY A 109 1.64 -7.15 4.49
CA GLY A 109 2.26 -5.93 4.99
C GLY A 109 2.23 -5.85 6.51
N GLU A 110 1.07 -6.06 7.13
CA GLU A 110 0.88 -6.01 8.59
C GLU A 110 1.60 -7.14 9.34
N ILE A 111 1.74 -8.32 8.74
CA ILE A 111 2.47 -9.43 9.37
C ILE A 111 3.98 -9.22 9.30
N LEU A 112 4.49 -8.71 8.17
CA LEU A 112 5.93 -8.46 8.00
C LEU A 112 6.41 -7.21 8.74
N ASN A 113 5.57 -6.20 8.82
CA ASN A 113 5.87 -4.96 9.52
C ASN A 113 4.58 -4.37 10.08
N SER A 114 4.29 -4.69 11.33
CA SER A 114 3.07 -4.21 12.00
C SER A 114 2.95 -2.70 11.93
N ASP A 115 1.73 -2.22 11.75
CA ASP A 115 1.42 -0.78 11.69
C ASP A 115 2.00 -0.07 10.45
N SER A 116 2.34 -0.82 9.40
CA SER A 116 3.00 -0.29 8.20
C SER A 116 2.03 0.13 7.10
N ILE A 117 0.83 -0.40 7.07
CA ILE A 117 -0.16 -0.06 6.03
C ILE A 117 -0.94 1.17 6.46
N GLY A 118 -0.90 2.23 5.67
CA GLY A 118 -1.64 3.46 5.92
C GLY A 118 -3.07 3.42 5.44
N ILE A 119 -3.28 2.86 4.24
CA ILE A 119 -4.59 2.76 3.59
C ILE A 119 -4.61 1.55 2.65
N VAL A 120 -5.74 0.91 2.54
CA VAL A 120 -6.05 -0.08 1.52
C VAL A 120 -7.45 0.19 0.96
N THR A 121 -7.62 0.13 -0.36
CA THR A 121 -8.88 0.48 -1.01
C THR A 121 -9.14 -0.38 -2.24
N ILE A 122 -10.42 -0.63 -2.53
CA ILE A 122 -10.88 -1.22 -3.78
C ILE A 122 -11.44 -0.17 -4.75
N ARG A 123 -11.43 1.11 -4.35
CA ARG A 123 -11.79 2.19 -5.26
C ARG A 123 -10.74 2.36 -6.34
N GLY A 124 -11.17 2.72 -7.52
CA GLY A 124 -10.29 2.85 -8.67
C GLY A 124 -10.57 4.07 -9.53
N ASN A 125 -9.77 4.20 -10.58
CA ASN A 125 -9.99 5.12 -11.68
C ASN A 125 -9.97 4.33 -12.99
N GLN A 126 -10.06 5.02 -14.14
CA GLN A 126 -10.07 4.39 -15.46
C GLN A 126 -8.84 3.53 -15.79
N SER A 127 -7.74 3.70 -15.03
CA SER A 127 -6.45 3.05 -15.29
C SER A 127 -6.05 2.02 -14.25
N CYS A 128 -6.65 2.06 -13.05
CA CYS A 128 -6.30 1.20 -11.92
C CYS A 128 -7.52 1.01 -11.01
N ILE A 129 -7.73 -0.20 -10.53
CA ILE A 129 -8.77 -0.54 -9.58
C ILE A 129 -8.09 -1.14 -8.36
N GLY A 130 -8.34 -0.53 -7.18
CA GLY A 130 -7.71 -0.92 -5.94
C GLY A 130 -6.31 -0.35 -5.73
N GLY A 131 -5.77 -0.55 -4.57
CA GLY A 131 -4.42 -0.16 -4.19
C GLY A 131 -4.23 -0.09 -2.68
N PHE A 132 -3.00 -0.05 -2.29
CA PHE A 132 -2.59 0.17 -0.91
C PHE A 132 -1.37 1.10 -0.85
N GLU A 133 -1.20 1.78 0.29
CA GLU A 133 -0.08 2.66 0.52
C GLU A 133 0.57 2.38 1.87
N ASN A 134 1.90 2.37 1.89
CA ASN A 134 2.65 2.24 3.11
C ASN A 134 2.69 3.56 3.88
N GLY A 135 2.22 3.58 5.09
CA GLY A 135 2.28 4.74 6.00
C GLY A 135 3.69 5.13 6.43
N CYS A 136 4.67 4.25 6.22
CA CYS A 136 6.07 4.52 6.54
C CYS A 136 6.97 4.12 5.36
N SER A 137 7.75 5.05 4.84
CA SER A 137 8.77 4.76 3.84
C SER A 137 10.10 5.32 4.29
N THR A 138 11.07 4.45 4.51
CA THR A 138 12.46 4.80 4.75
C THR A 138 13.18 5.04 3.42
N TYR A 139 14.07 6.05 3.38
CA TYR A 139 14.89 6.33 2.20
C TYR A 139 16.00 5.28 2.00
N LEU A 140 16.49 4.72 3.11
CA LEU A 140 17.52 3.69 3.10
C LEU A 140 16.89 2.39 3.58
N LYS A 141 16.69 1.46 2.66
CA LYS A 141 16.20 0.10 2.96
C LYS A 141 17.38 -0.85 3.08
N ASN A 142 17.37 -1.66 4.12
CA ASN A 142 18.25 -2.81 4.21
C ASN A 142 17.73 -3.96 3.33
N GLU A 143 18.50 -5.03 3.21
CA GLU A 143 18.12 -6.17 2.37
C GLU A 143 16.79 -6.79 2.82
N GLU A 144 16.60 -6.98 4.13
CA GLU A 144 15.40 -7.58 4.68
C GLU A 144 14.14 -6.74 4.37
N GLU A 145 14.22 -5.44 4.55
CA GLU A 145 13.13 -4.51 4.23
C GLU A 145 12.77 -4.54 2.73
N LEU A 146 13.77 -4.62 1.86
CA LEU A 146 13.55 -4.73 0.42
C LEU A 146 12.88 -6.07 0.05
N LEU A 147 13.35 -7.19 0.62
CA LEU A 147 12.75 -8.50 0.39
C LEU A 147 11.33 -8.60 0.98
N ASN A 148 11.07 -7.93 2.09
CA ASN A 148 9.72 -7.79 2.66
C ASN A 148 8.79 -7.01 1.72
N ASP A 149 9.26 -5.92 1.11
CA ASP A 149 8.47 -5.18 0.12
C ASP A 149 8.16 -6.02 -1.12
N ILE A 150 9.12 -6.81 -1.61
CA ILE A 150 8.86 -7.72 -2.73
C ILE A 150 7.84 -8.78 -2.34
N THR A 151 7.98 -9.37 -1.14
CA THR A 151 7.02 -10.36 -0.61
C THR A 151 5.62 -9.79 -0.55
N LYS A 152 5.47 -8.57 -0.03
CA LYS A 152 4.20 -7.84 0.02
C LYS A 152 3.64 -7.55 -1.37
N THR A 153 4.49 -7.13 -2.31
CA THR A 153 4.08 -6.87 -3.70
C THR A 153 3.54 -8.13 -4.40
N LEU A 154 4.05 -9.32 -4.06
CA LEU A 154 3.59 -10.59 -4.63
C LEU A 154 2.33 -11.14 -3.93
N ALA A 155 1.91 -10.54 -2.82
CA ALA A 155 0.85 -11.06 -1.97
C ALA A 155 -0.52 -11.08 -2.65
N GLY A 156 -0.85 -10.06 -3.46
CA GLY A 156 -2.12 -10.02 -4.18
C GLY A 156 -2.33 -11.27 -5.04
N LYS A 157 -1.33 -11.62 -5.86
CA LYS A 157 -1.34 -12.86 -6.65
C LYS A 157 -1.44 -14.11 -5.79
N ALA A 158 -0.70 -14.14 -4.67
CA ALA A 158 -0.70 -15.30 -3.77
C ALA A 158 -2.06 -15.50 -3.09
N GLY A 159 -2.74 -14.41 -2.69
CA GLY A 159 -4.06 -14.45 -2.07
C GLY A 159 -5.15 -14.97 -3.02
N VAL A 160 -5.17 -14.45 -4.25
CA VAL A 160 -6.11 -14.93 -5.28
C VAL A 160 -5.86 -16.42 -5.61
N SER A 161 -4.58 -16.83 -5.73
CA SER A 161 -4.23 -18.22 -5.95
C SER A 161 -4.62 -19.12 -4.78
N LEU A 162 -4.46 -18.66 -3.54
CA LEU A 162 -4.80 -19.41 -2.32
C LEU A 162 -6.30 -19.71 -2.22
N ILE A 163 -7.14 -18.73 -2.53
CA ILE A 163 -8.60 -18.86 -2.32
C ILE A 163 -9.31 -19.40 -3.54
N TYR A 164 -8.95 -18.96 -4.75
CA TYR A 164 -9.64 -19.34 -5.98
C TYR A 164 -8.92 -20.43 -6.79
N GLY A 165 -7.69 -20.80 -6.42
CA GLY A 165 -6.91 -21.83 -7.12
C GLY A 165 -6.52 -21.46 -8.56
N MET A 166 -6.61 -20.17 -8.93
CA MET A 166 -6.34 -19.69 -10.28
C MET A 166 -5.33 -18.55 -10.29
N MET A 167 -4.67 -18.36 -11.42
CA MET A 167 -3.83 -17.19 -11.65
C MET A 167 -4.66 -16.06 -12.27
N ASP A 168 -4.52 -14.84 -11.73
CA ASP A 168 -5.19 -13.65 -12.25
C ASP A 168 -4.23 -12.77 -13.05
N VAL A 169 -4.75 -12.13 -14.11
CA VAL A 169 -4.02 -11.20 -14.97
C VAL A 169 -3.81 -9.85 -14.26
N ASN A 170 -4.64 -9.53 -13.27
CA ASN A 170 -4.62 -8.27 -12.53
C ASN A 170 -3.31 -8.04 -11.75
N ALA A 171 -2.56 -9.09 -11.45
CA ALA A 171 -1.26 -9.02 -10.79
C ALA A 171 -0.08 -8.61 -11.71
N SER A 172 -0.33 -8.21 -12.96
CA SER A 172 0.76 -7.87 -13.91
C SER A 172 1.61 -6.68 -13.46
N GLY A 173 0.99 -5.65 -12.89
CA GLY A 173 1.66 -4.48 -12.33
C GLY A 173 2.56 -4.85 -11.13
N ASP A 174 2.07 -5.71 -10.25
CA ASP A 174 2.82 -6.19 -9.09
C ASP A 174 4.03 -7.02 -9.50
N ILE A 175 3.86 -7.90 -10.49
CA ILE A 175 4.97 -8.71 -11.02
C ILE A 175 6.05 -7.81 -11.62
N GLN A 176 5.67 -6.76 -12.38
CA GLN A 176 6.62 -5.80 -12.92
C GLN A 176 7.34 -5.01 -11.81
N ASN A 177 6.61 -4.58 -10.78
CA ASN A 177 7.20 -3.89 -9.63
C ASN A 177 8.13 -4.80 -8.82
N ALA A 178 7.74 -6.05 -8.57
CA ALA A 178 8.58 -7.03 -7.91
C ALA A 178 9.87 -7.31 -8.70
N ASN A 179 9.78 -7.42 -10.04
CA ASN A 179 10.96 -7.55 -10.91
C ASN A 179 11.91 -6.35 -10.78
N ARG A 180 11.36 -5.11 -10.79
CA ARG A 180 12.15 -3.89 -10.61
C ARG A 180 12.85 -3.84 -9.25
N LEU A 181 12.17 -4.25 -8.19
CA LEU A 181 12.77 -4.32 -6.84
C LEU A 181 13.85 -5.40 -6.75
N LEU A 182 13.68 -6.53 -7.44
CA LEU A 182 14.74 -7.55 -7.56
C LEU A 182 15.96 -7.06 -8.33
N ASP A 183 15.78 -6.21 -9.35
CA ASP A 183 16.90 -5.56 -10.03
C ASP A 183 17.68 -4.67 -9.05
N VAL A 184 17.00 -3.92 -8.18
CA VAL A 184 17.65 -3.14 -7.11
C VAL A 184 18.39 -4.07 -6.13
N TRP A 185 17.78 -5.19 -5.74
CA TRP A 185 18.42 -6.19 -4.87
C TRP A 185 19.71 -6.74 -5.50
N MET A 186 19.66 -7.09 -6.79
CA MET A 186 20.82 -7.63 -7.53
C MET A 186 21.95 -6.58 -7.68
N THR A 187 21.59 -5.36 -8.09
CA THR A 187 22.57 -4.34 -8.49
C THR A 187 23.07 -3.48 -7.33
N SER A 188 22.17 -3.00 -6.48
CA SER A 188 22.50 -2.04 -5.43
C SER A 188 22.92 -2.71 -4.12
N LEU A 189 22.35 -3.88 -3.81
CA LEU A 189 22.67 -4.64 -2.59
C LEU A 189 23.58 -5.84 -2.86
N ALA A 190 23.95 -6.09 -4.13
CA ALA A 190 24.75 -7.25 -4.53
C ALA A 190 24.18 -8.57 -3.98
N GLY A 191 22.85 -8.72 -3.96
CA GLY A 191 22.17 -9.85 -3.35
C GLY A 191 22.50 -11.22 -3.93
N ALA A 192 22.97 -11.26 -5.20
CA ALA A 192 23.53 -12.47 -5.84
C ALA A 192 25.05 -12.54 -5.79
N GLY A 193 25.70 -11.65 -5.02
CA GLY A 193 27.16 -11.54 -4.93
C GLY A 193 27.72 -10.41 -5.79
N PHE A 194 28.91 -9.92 -5.42
CA PHE A 194 29.55 -8.76 -6.07
C PHE A 194 29.91 -9.00 -7.54
N SER A 195 30.05 -10.28 -7.96
CA SER A 195 30.32 -10.62 -9.36
C SER A 195 29.16 -10.32 -10.30
N GLU A 196 27.94 -10.18 -9.77
CA GLU A 196 26.74 -9.90 -10.55
C GLU A 196 26.43 -8.39 -10.67
N VAL A 197 27.21 -7.53 -9.98
CA VAL A 197 27.05 -6.08 -10.09
C VAL A 197 27.59 -5.60 -11.43
N GLU A 198 26.77 -4.93 -12.22
CA GLU A 198 27.19 -4.33 -13.49
C GLU A 198 28.23 -3.22 -13.27
N SER A 199 29.37 -3.32 -13.95
CA SER A 199 30.22 -2.16 -14.19
C SER A 199 29.75 -1.46 -15.47
N ALA A 200 29.67 -0.14 -15.46
CA ALA A 200 29.15 0.69 -16.56
C ALA A 200 29.81 0.44 -17.93
N ASP A 201 30.97 -0.23 -17.98
CA ASP A 201 31.78 -0.47 -19.19
C ASP A 201 31.76 -1.92 -19.69
N ASN A 202 31.08 -2.85 -19.02
CA ASN A 202 31.12 -4.27 -19.39
C ASN A 202 29.77 -4.78 -19.89
N ARG A 203 29.68 -5.09 -21.19
CA ARG A 203 28.60 -5.94 -21.71
C ARG A 203 28.68 -7.29 -21.00
N MET A 204 27.63 -7.63 -20.25
CA MET A 204 27.51 -8.96 -19.63
C MET A 204 27.65 -10.03 -20.71
N SER A 205 28.43 -11.09 -20.41
CA SER A 205 28.43 -12.27 -21.27
C SER A 205 27.06 -12.95 -21.22
N GLU A 206 26.67 -13.64 -22.30
CA GLU A 206 25.39 -14.36 -22.35
C GLU A 206 25.25 -15.36 -21.19
N THR A 207 26.33 -16.00 -20.77
CA THR A 207 26.34 -16.92 -19.64
C THR A 207 26.04 -16.23 -18.32
N ARG A 208 26.56 -15.02 -18.09
CA ARG A 208 26.29 -14.23 -16.88
C ARG A 208 24.88 -13.71 -16.87
N LEU A 209 24.39 -13.27 -18.01
CA LEU A 209 22.99 -12.83 -18.14
C LEU A 209 22.03 -13.99 -17.81
N PHE A 210 22.31 -15.18 -18.32
CA PHE A 210 21.49 -16.36 -18.04
C PHE A 210 21.52 -16.77 -16.56
N SER A 211 22.72 -16.75 -15.91
CA SER A 211 22.80 -17.06 -14.46
C SER A 211 22.11 -16.03 -13.60
N SER A 212 22.23 -14.76 -13.94
CA SER A 212 21.56 -13.64 -13.25
C SER A 212 20.03 -13.77 -13.31
N GLU A 213 19.49 -14.05 -14.49
CA GLU A 213 18.05 -14.29 -14.67
C GLU A 213 17.56 -15.53 -13.89
N ALA A 214 18.36 -16.60 -13.83
CA ALA A 214 18.02 -17.80 -13.08
C ALA A 214 17.98 -17.53 -11.55
N ILE A 215 18.94 -16.76 -11.02
CA ILE A 215 18.96 -16.34 -9.61
C ILE A 215 17.75 -15.48 -9.29
N LYS A 216 17.43 -14.50 -10.15
CA LYS A 216 16.29 -13.62 -10.02
C LYS A 216 14.97 -14.40 -10.01
N ALA A 217 14.80 -15.34 -10.94
CA ALA A 217 13.63 -16.20 -11.01
C ALA A 217 13.47 -17.08 -9.76
N ALA A 218 14.55 -17.66 -9.26
CA ALA A 218 14.55 -18.47 -8.04
C ALA A 218 14.17 -17.63 -6.80
N LYS A 219 14.71 -16.40 -6.68
CA LYS A 219 14.39 -15.49 -5.58
C LYS A 219 12.93 -15.01 -5.66
N MET A 220 12.42 -14.72 -6.85
CA MET A 220 11.00 -14.38 -7.06
C MET A 220 10.07 -15.49 -6.56
N GLU A 221 10.36 -16.74 -6.92
CA GLU A 221 9.59 -17.89 -6.49
C GLU A 221 9.66 -18.12 -4.98
N GLU A 222 10.85 -17.95 -4.38
CA GLU A 222 11.03 -18.02 -2.91
C GLU A 222 10.14 -17.02 -2.18
N LEU A 223 10.15 -15.74 -2.64
CA LEU A 223 9.38 -14.67 -2.01
C LEU A 223 7.87 -14.82 -2.25
N TYR A 224 7.47 -15.33 -3.42
CA TYR A 224 6.08 -15.68 -3.68
C TYR A 224 5.58 -16.78 -2.72
N ARG A 225 6.37 -17.85 -2.53
CA ARG A 225 6.03 -18.91 -1.57
C ARG A 225 5.97 -18.40 -0.14
N ARG A 226 6.84 -17.45 0.23
CA ARG A 226 6.81 -16.78 1.54
C ARG A 226 5.51 -16.01 1.72
N ALA A 227 5.08 -15.23 0.73
CA ALA A 227 3.79 -14.53 0.74
C ALA A 227 2.62 -15.51 0.87
N TYR A 228 2.61 -16.56 0.07
CA TYR A 228 1.58 -17.60 0.09
C TYR A 228 1.48 -18.26 1.48
N LYS A 229 2.62 -18.60 2.08
CA LYS A 229 2.66 -19.20 3.42
C LYS A 229 2.11 -18.25 4.49
N ILE A 230 2.50 -16.98 4.46
CA ILE A 230 1.98 -15.98 5.40
C ILE A 230 0.45 -15.89 5.30
N LEU A 231 -0.10 -15.83 4.08
CA LEU A 231 -1.55 -15.77 3.86
C LEU A 231 -2.27 -17.06 4.27
N TYR A 232 -1.65 -18.21 4.04
CA TYR A 232 -2.20 -19.51 4.47
C TYR A 232 -2.31 -19.58 5.99
N ASP A 233 -1.24 -19.18 6.69
CA ASP A 233 -1.17 -19.19 8.17
C ASP A 233 -2.09 -18.12 8.80
N ASN A 234 -2.49 -17.07 8.05
CA ASN A 234 -3.34 -15.97 8.51
C ASN A 234 -4.65 -15.85 7.68
N ARG A 235 -5.21 -17.00 7.30
CA ARG A 235 -6.37 -17.03 6.40
C ARG A 235 -7.60 -16.32 6.95
N ASP A 236 -7.86 -16.43 8.23
CA ASP A 236 -9.04 -15.81 8.87
C ASP A 236 -8.91 -14.28 8.84
N PHE A 237 -7.72 -13.76 9.11
CA PHE A 237 -7.44 -12.32 8.97
C PHE A 237 -7.60 -11.85 7.52
N LEU A 238 -7.11 -12.62 6.54
CA LEU A 238 -7.29 -12.31 5.11
C LEU A 238 -8.76 -12.18 4.73
N LEU A 239 -9.58 -13.15 5.12
CA LEU A 239 -11.01 -13.15 4.78
C LEU A 239 -11.78 -12.08 5.53
N ALA A 240 -11.38 -11.74 6.76
CA ALA A 240 -11.97 -10.64 7.53
C ALA A 240 -11.67 -9.30 6.86
N VAL A 241 -10.42 -9.04 6.46
CA VAL A 241 -10.04 -7.80 5.73
C VAL A 241 -10.78 -7.72 4.38
N GLN A 242 -10.85 -8.82 3.64
CA GLN A 242 -11.62 -8.86 2.38
C GLN A 242 -13.09 -8.46 2.59
N LYS A 243 -13.73 -9.02 3.63
CA LYS A 243 -15.13 -8.72 3.95
C LYS A 243 -15.34 -7.24 4.26
N GLU A 244 -14.51 -6.67 5.11
CA GLU A 244 -14.58 -5.25 5.47
C GLU A 244 -14.32 -4.32 4.27
N LEU A 245 -13.40 -4.70 3.36
CA LEU A 245 -13.19 -3.97 2.10
C LEU A 245 -14.41 -4.00 1.18
N LEU A 246 -15.15 -5.10 1.15
CA LEU A 246 -16.40 -5.18 0.37
C LEU A 246 -17.54 -4.34 0.96
N GLU A 247 -17.55 -4.14 2.29
CA GLU A 247 -18.55 -3.34 2.98
C GLU A 247 -18.23 -1.83 2.94
N HIS A 248 -16.96 -1.47 3.13
CA HIS A 248 -16.52 -0.08 3.32
C HIS A 248 -15.70 0.50 2.17
N GLU A 249 -15.34 -0.31 1.17
CA GLU A 249 -14.49 0.04 0.01
C GLU A 249 -13.07 0.49 0.37
N THR A 250 -12.84 1.04 1.56
CA THR A 250 -11.55 1.58 2.01
C THR A 250 -11.37 1.35 3.50
N LEU A 251 -10.19 0.90 3.89
CA LEU A 251 -9.78 0.71 5.28
C LEU A 251 -8.53 1.53 5.56
N LEU A 252 -8.48 2.15 6.73
CA LEU A 252 -7.31 2.84 7.25
C LEU A 252 -6.54 1.93 8.23
N ASN A 253 -5.40 2.40 8.67
CA ASN A 253 -4.51 1.64 9.56
C ASN A 253 -5.21 1.13 10.84
N SER A 254 -5.98 1.98 11.52
CA SER A 254 -6.72 1.58 12.74
C SER A 254 -7.76 0.49 12.51
N ASP A 255 -8.34 0.41 11.31
CA ASP A 255 -9.30 -0.65 10.97
C ASP A 255 -8.60 -1.99 10.85
N LEU A 256 -7.46 -2.00 10.15
CA LEU A 256 -6.63 -3.23 10.02
C LEU A 256 -6.19 -3.75 11.40
N ALA A 257 -5.80 -2.83 12.30
CA ALA A 257 -5.44 -3.20 13.67
C ALA A 257 -6.61 -3.86 14.42
N LYS A 258 -7.80 -3.27 14.37
CA LYS A 258 -9.02 -3.81 15.00
C LYS A 258 -9.41 -5.18 14.43
N ILE A 259 -9.36 -5.33 13.09
CA ILE A 259 -9.66 -6.61 12.44
C ILE A 259 -8.66 -7.68 12.88
N ARG A 260 -7.37 -7.33 12.94
CA ARG A 260 -6.32 -8.26 13.39
C ARG A 260 -6.54 -8.71 14.82
N GLU A 261 -6.85 -7.80 15.75
CA GLU A 261 -7.17 -8.11 17.14
C GLU A 261 -8.37 -9.05 17.28
N SER A 262 -9.38 -8.92 16.41
CA SER A 262 -10.57 -9.78 16.42
C SER A 262 -10.31 -11.19 15.89
N CYS A 263 -9.22 -11.42 15.16
CA CYS A 263 -8.83 -12.71 14.57
C CYS A 263 -7.78 -13.46 15.43
N THR A 264 -7.28 -12.86 16.51
CA THR A 264 -6.27 -13.47 17.42
C THR A 264 -6.93 -14.08 18.63
#